data_7c6b1680765346ee773bb938608a362c
#
_entry.id   7c6b1680765346ee773bb938608a362c
#
_cell.length_a   1.000
_cell.length_b   1.000
_cell.length_c   1.000
_cell.angle_alpha   90.00
_cell.angle_beta   90.00
_cell.angle_gamma   90.00
#
_symmetry.space_group_name_H-M   'P 1'
#
loop_
_entity.id
_entity.type
_entity.pdbx_description
1 polymer ?
#
loop_
_entity_poly.entity_id
_entity_poly.type
_entity_poly.pdbx_seq_one_letter_code
_entity_poly.pdbx_strand_id
1 'polypeptide(L)'
;MTAYLNAVGLICALGRGPDEVARNLFAGDCTGMQRENGWVPERSLTVGAVHDALPVIPPELRQQSSRNNQLLLDAALQIHSQIQQAISTYGPARVAIVLGTSTSGIDEASRGIAHYLQAQLFPDDYDYRQQELSAPATFLADWLNITGPAYVISTACTSSARALMSAQRLLDMNLCDVVLCGGVDSLCKLTLNGFSALEAVADERCNPFSANRRGINIGEAAVLFVMSKQPSATHAIALLGAGASSDAHHISA
;
A
#
# COMPACT_ATOMS: atom_id res chain seq x y z
N MET A 1 18.82 -10.50 13.48
CA MET A 1 17.86 -11.21 14.40
C MET A 1 16.64 -11.61 13.60
N THR A 2 15.98 -12.73 13.93
CA THR A 2 14.72 -13.14 13.25
C THR A 2 13.57 -12.25 13.72
N ALA A 3 12.79 -11.72 12.80
CA ALA A 3 11.51 -11.07 13.07
C ALA A 3 10.37 -11.94 12.57
N TYR A 4 9.17 -11.76 13.13
CA TYR A 4 8.00 -12.57 12.79
C TYR A 4 6.86 -11.68 12.34
N LEU A 5 6.25 -12.03 11.21
CA LEU A 5 5.00 -11.48 10.73
C LEU A 5 3.87 -12.26 11.41
N ASN A 6 3.23 -11.65 12.39
CA ASN A 6 2.31 -12.31 13.31
C ASN A 6 0.83 -12.22 12.89
N ALA A 7 0.50 -11.20 12.14
CA ALA A 7 -0.83 -11.00 11.58
C ALA A 7 -0.70 -10.28 10.24
N VAL A 8 -1.67 -10.49 9.36
CA VAL A 8 -1.74 -9.83 8.06
C VAL A 8 -3.17 -9.42 7.72
N GLY A 9 -3.34 -8.15 7.36
CA GLY A 9 -4.52 -7.65 6.68
C GLY A 9 -4.15 -7.32 5.23
N LEU A 10 -5.04 -7.66 4.31
CA LEU A 10 -4.75 -7.62 2.88
C LEU A 10 -6.01 -7.32 2.09
N ILE A 11 -5.91 -6.40 1.12
CA ILE A 11 -6.94 -6.15 0.11
C ILE A 11 -6.27 -5.84 -1.23
N CYS A 12 -6.74 -6.47 -2.29
CA CYS A 12 -6.27 -6.27 -3.65
C CYS A 12 -7.31 -6.71 -4.68
N ALA A 13 -6.99 -6.69 -5.95
CA ALA A 13 -7.86 -7.14 -7.03
C ALA A 13 -8.30 -8.62 -6.93
N LEU A 14 -7.64 -9.44 -6.12
CA LEU A 14 -8.02 -10.84 -5.86
C LEU A 14 -9.04 -10.99 -4.72
N GLY A 15 -9.33 -9.92 -3.98
CA GLY A 15 -10.29 -9.96 -2.86
C GLY A 15 -9.75 -9.36 -1.57
N ARG A 16 -10.43 -9.67 -0.48
CA ARG A 16 -10.19 -9.12 0.86
C ARG A 16 -9.81 -10.22 1.85
N GLY A 17 -8.71 -10.03 2.53
CA GLY A 17 -8.17 -10.95 3.51
C GLY A 17 -7.35 -12.09 2.91
N PRO A 18 -6.45 -12.69 3.72
CA PRO A 18 -5.50 -13.68 3.22
C PRO A 18 -6.17 -14.94 2.67
N ASP A 19 -7.28 -15.40 3.26
CA ASP A 19 -7.94 -16.65 2.86
C ASP A 19 -8.62 -16.51 1.48
N GLU A 20 -9.29 -15.40 1.23
CA GLU A 20 -9.94 -15.14 -0.05
C GLU A 20 -8.90 -14.91 -1.15
N VAL A 21 -7.91 -14.07 -0.87
CA VAL A 21 -6.81 -13.81 -1.81
C VAL A 21 -6.05 -15.09 -2.14
N ALA A 22 -5.74 -15.92 -1.16
CA ALA A 22 -5.07 -17.20 -1.40
C ALA A 22 -5.94 -18.14 -2.26
N ARG A 23 -7.21 -18.29 -1.94
CA ARG A 23 -8.14 -19.12 -2.71
C ARG A 23 -8.21 -18.67 -4.18
N ASN A 24 -8.40 -17.38 -4.42
CA ASN A 24 -8.53 -16.82 -5.76
C ASN A 24 -7.21 -16.88 -6.52
N LEU A 25 -6.08 -16.63 -5.84
CA LEU A 25 -4.74 -16.77 -6.42
C LEU A 25 -4.47 -18.19 -6.91
N PHE A 26 -4.73 -19.20 -6.08
CA PHE A 26 -4.50 -20.60 -6.45
C PHE A 26 -5.54 -21.13 -7.46
N ALA A 27 -6.70 -20.51 -7.55
CA ALA A 27 -7.67 -20.79 -8.61
C ALA A 27 -7.30 -20.14 -9.95
N GLY A 28 -6.31 -19.24 -9.98
CA GLY A 28 -5.95 -18.46 -11.17
C GLY A 28 -7.04 -17.44 -11.54
N ASP A 29 -7.80 -16.98 -10.55
CA ASP A 29 -8.85 -15.98 -10.76
C ASP A 29 -8.26 -14.66 -11.23
N CYS A 30 -8.86 -14.08 -12.24
CA CYS A 30 -8.47 -12.81 -12.83
C CYS A 30 -9.66 -11.84 -12.97
N THR A 31 -10.77 -12.10 -12.30
CA THR A 31 -12.00 -11.29 -12.40
C THR A 31 -11.80 -9.86 -11.91
N GLY A 32 -10.89 -9.63 -10.98
CA GLY A 32 -10.49 -8.29 -10.52
C GLY A 32 -9.61 -7.52 -11.51
N MET A 33 -9.16 -8.17 -12.60
CA MET A 33 -8.44 -7.50 -13.69
C MET A 33 -9.46 -7.03 -14.73
N GLN A 34 -9.83 -5.76 -14.65
CA GLN A 34 -10.90 -5.21 -15.48
C GLN A 34 -10.38 -4.14 -16.44
N ARG A 35 -11.09 -3.99 -17.52
CA ARG A 35 -10.78 -2.99 -18.54
C ARG A 35 -11.46 -1.67 -18.19
N GLU A 36 -10.68 -0.64 -17.96
CA GLU A 36 -11.15 0.67 -17.53
C GLU A 36 -10.71 1.79 -18.48
N ASN A 37 -11.54 2.82 -18.58
CA ASN A 37 -11.30 4.05 -19.33
C ASN A 37 -10.99 5.22 -18.39
N GLY A 38 -10.43 6.30 -18.93
CA GLY A 38 -10.25 7.56 -18.23
C GLY A 38 -8.93 7.68 -17.45
N TRP A 39 -8.12 6.65 -17.42
CA TRP A 39 -6.78 6.69 -16.85
C TRP A 39 -5.79 7.37 -17.80
N VAL A 40 -5.76 6.94 -19.05
CA VAL A 40 -4.95 7.51 -20.12
C VAL A 40 -5.89 8.01 -21.22
N PRO A 41 -5.66 9.20 -21.81
CA PRO A 41 -6.49 9.71 -22.89
C PRO A 41 -6.63 8.69 -24.04
N GLU A 42 -7.85 8.52 -24.53
CA GLU A 42 -8.18 7.69 -25.71
C GLU A 42 -7.76 6.20 -25.61
N ARG A 43 -7.36 5.72 -24.42
CA ARG A 43 -6.98 4.33 -24.21
C ARG A 43 -7.80 3.70 -23.09
N SER A 44 -8.17 2.45 -23.32
CA SER A 44 -8.73 1.56 -22.30
C SER A 44 -7.64 0.61 -21.83
N LEU A 45 -7.38 0.58 -20.54
CA LEU A 45 -6.31 -0.23 -19.95
C LEU A 45 -6.89 -1.34 -19.06
N THR A 46 -6.24 -2.48 -19.05
CA THR A 46 -6.54 -3.53 -18.07
C THR A 46 -5.79 -3.21 -16.78
N VAL A 47 -6.54 -3.02 -15.69
CA VAL A 47 -6.01 -2.68 -14.36
C VAL A 47 -6.50 -3.67 -13.32
N GLY A 48 -5.73 -3.87 -12.26
CA GLY A 48 -6.15 -4.63 -11.09
C GLY A 48 -6.73 -3.68 -10.05
N ALA A 49 -8.06 -3.58 -9.99
CA ALA A 49 -8.76 -2.66 -9.10
C ALA A 49 -9.49 -3.39 -7.97
N VAL A 50 -9.65 -2.72 -6.84
CA VAL A 50 -10.53 -3.13 -5.74
C VAL A 50 -11.91 -2.53 -5.99
N HIS A 51 -12.88 -3.38 -6.28
CA HIS A 51 -14.27 -2.96 -6.58
C HIS A 51 -15.17 -2.99 -5.34
N ASP A 52 -14.74 -3.64 -4.28
CA ASP A 52 -15.48 -3.67 -3.02
C ASP A 52 -15.60 -2.29 -2.38
N ALA A 53 -16.67 -2.07 -1.63
CA ALA A 53 -16.82 -0.87 -0.83
C ALA A 53 -15.70 -0.77 0.20
N LEU A 54 -14.96 0.32 0.15
CA LEU A 54 -13.90 0.63 1.11
C LEU A 54 -14.48 1.33 2.35
N PRO A 55 -13.84 1.18 3.53
CA PRO A 55 -14.27 1.86 4.73
C PRO A 55 -14.19 3.38 4.56
N VAL A 56 -15.11 4.07 5.21
CA VAL A 56 -15.11 5.53 5.28
C VAL A 56 -14.05 5.97 6.28
N ILE A 57 -13.24 6.95 5.91
CA ILE A 57 -12.28 7.58 6.83
C ILE A 57 -13.06 8.27 7.97
N PRO A 58 -12.65 8.10 9.24
CA PRO A 58 -13.31 8.74 10.37
C PRO A 58 -13.45 10.26 10.18
N PRO A 59 -14.58 10.87 10.60
CA PRO A 59 -14.85 12.29 10.36
C PRO A 59 -13.76 13.23 10.88
N GLU A 60 -13.13 12.90 12.00
CA GLU A 60 -12.02 13.64 12.58
C GLU A 60 -10.74 13.64 11.75
N LEU A 61 -10.60 12.65 10.86
CA LEU A 61 -9.47 12.50 9.94
C LEU A 61 -9.86 12.76 8.47
N ARG A 62 -11.01 13.37 8.22
CA ARG A 62 -11.55 13.57 6.86
C ARG A 62 -10.57 14.24 5.90
N GLN A 63 -9.71 15.12 6.37
CA GLN A 63 -8.70 15.81 5.56
C GLN A 63 -7.57 14.89 5.09
N GLN A 64 -7.45 13.71 5.70
CA GLN A 64 -6.54 12.65 5.29
C GLN A 64 -7.24 11.60 4.40
N SER A 65 -8.47 11.90 3.93
CA SER A 65 -9.23 10.98 3.10
C SER A 65 -8.60 10.86 1.72
N SER A 66 -8.19 9.64 1.38
CA SER A 66 -7.75 9.25 0.05
C SER A 66 -8.06 7.78 -0.16
N ARG A 67 -8.13 7.36 -1.42
CA ARG A 67 -8.30 5.93 -1.74
C ARG A 67 -7.17 5.08 -1.17
N ASN A 68 -5.95 5.62 -1.18
CA ASN A 68 -4.79 4.98 -0.57
C ASN A 68 -5.02 4.70 0.92
N ASN A 69 -5.46 5.71 1.68
CA ASN A 69 -5.73 5.55 3.11
C ASN A 69 -6.97 4.68 3.39
N GLN A 70 -7.97 4.66 2.50
CA GLN A 70 -9.11 3.74 2.63
C GLN A 70 -8.70 2.28 2.45
N LEU A 71 -7.84 1.97 1.47
CA LEU A 71 -7.26 0.63 1.29
C LEU A 71 -6.44 0.21 2.51
N LEU A 72 -5.61 1.12 3.03
CA LEU A 72 -4.83 0.88 4.24
C LEU A 72 -5.70 0.66 5.47
N LEU A 73 -6.75 1.46 5.64
CA LEU A 73 -7.72 1.30 6.73
C LEU A 73 -8.42 -0.05 6.67
N ASP A 74 -8.79 -0.50 5.47
CA ASP A 74 -9.39 -1.83 5.28
C ASP A 74 -8.45 -2.94 5.76
N ALA A 75 -7.20 -2.92 5.31
CA ALA A 75 -6.21 -3.89 5.75
C ALA A 75 -5.97 -3.83 7.27
N ALA A 76 -5.95 -2.63 7.86
CA ALA A 76 -5.76 -2.46 9.30
C ALA A 76 -6.95 -2.95 10.13
N LEU A 77 -8.19 -2.76 9.65
CA LEU A 77 -9.40 -3.23 10.31
C LEU A 77 -9.45 -4.76 10.41
N GLN A 78 -8.91 -5.48 9.43
CA GLN A 78 -8.86 -6.96 9.43
C GLN A 78 -8.01 -7.52 10.58
N ILE A 79 -7.01 -6.76 11.04
CA ILE A 79 -6.08 -7.15 12.11
C ILE A 79 -6.13 -6.18 13.31
N HIS A 80 -7.23 -5.45 13.45
CA HIS A 80 -7.37 -4.40 14.46
C HIS A 80 -7.18 -4.92 15.90
N SER A 81 -7.69 -6.12 16.19
CA SER A 81 -7.54 -6.74 17.52
C SER A 81 -6.06 -6.98 17.87
N GLN A 82 -5.26 -7.47 16.92
CA GLN A 82 -3.82 -7.71 17.12
C GLN A 82 -3.05 -6.38 17.26
N ILE A 83 -3.45 -5.36 16.51
CA ILE A 83 -2.88 -4.00 16.64
C ILE A 83 -3.18 -3.44 18.04
N GLN A 84 -4.42 -3.50 18.49
CA GLN A 84 -4.82 -3.01 19.81
C GLN A 84 -4.14 -3.78 20.95
N GLN A 85 -3.98 -5.08 20.79
CA GLN A 85 -3.23 -5.89 21.74
C GLN A 85 -1.75 -5.45 21.82
N ALA A 86 -1.12 -5.16 20.69
CA ALA A 86 0.25 -4.67 20.67
C ALA A 86 0.39 -3.31 21.37
N ILE A 87 -0.52 -2.36 21.07
CA ILE A 87 -0.54 -1.03 21.70
C ILE A 87 -0.77 -1.14 23.21
N SER A 88 -1.71 -1.99 23.65
CA SER A 88 -1.99 -2.18 25.08
C SER A 88 -0.84 -2.85 25.84
N THR A 89 -0.11 -3.76 25.17
CA THR A 89 1.00 -4.50 25.79
C THR A 89 2.26 -3.66 25.94
N TYR A 90 2.61 -2.92 24.89
CA TYR A 90 3.92 -2.24 24.81
C TYR A 90 3.81 -0.71 24.96
N GLY A 91 2.62 -0.16 24.87
CA GLY A 91 2.37 1.28 24.86
C GLY A 91 2.56 1.91 23.47
N PRO A 92 1.89 3.03 23.18
CA PRO A 92 1.87 3.65 21.85
C PRO A 92 3.23 4.18 21.39
N ALA A 93 4.15 4.48 22.30
CA ALA A 93 5.51 4.94 21.96
C ALA A 93 6.44 3.78 21.55
N ARG A 94 6.05 2.54 21.84
CA ARG A 94 6.82 1.34 21.50
C ARG A 94 6.29 0.57 20.31
N VAL A 95 5.24 1.08 19.65
CA VAL A 95 4.71 0.59 18.38
C VAL A 95 5.15 1.56 17.28
N ALA A 96 5.79 1.06 16.24
CA ALA A 96 6.25 1.84 15.10
C ALA A 96 5.40 1.53 13.86
N ILE A 97 5.42 2.43 12.87
CA ILE A 97 4.78 2.28 11.56
C ILE A 97 5.84 2.49 10.48
N VAL A 98 5.99 1.51 9.58
CA VAL A 98 6.88 1.63 8.41
C VAL A 98 6.16 1.10 7.19
N LEU A 99 5.77 1.98 6.29
CA LEU A 99 5.00 1.64 5.10
C LEU A 99 5.78 1.92 3.82
N GLY A 100 5.49 1.17 2.77
CA GLY A 100 5.93 1.45 1.41
C GLY A 100 4.79 2.06 0.60
N THR A 101 5.04 3.14 -0.11
CA THR A 101 4.10 3.67 -1.12
C THR A 101 4.85 4.45 -2.19
N SER A 102 4.28 4.49 -3.38
CA SER A 102 4.73 5.34 -4.50
C SER A 102 3.63 6.29 -4.96
N THR A 103 2.42 6.13 -4.46
CA THR A 103 1.24 6.87 -4.93
C THR A 103 0.65 7.79 -3.86
N SER A 104 0.56 7.35 -2.60
CA SER A 104 -0.13 8.13 -1.58
C SER A 104 -1.52 8.59 -2.06
N GLY A 105 -1.97 9.78 -1.73
CA GLY A 105 -3.21 10.42 -2.21
C GLY A 105 -3.02 11.34 -3.41
N ILE A 106 -2.11 10.99 -4.33
CA ILE A 106 -1.77 11.85 -5.46
C ILE A 106 -2.92 12.00 -6.49
N ASP A 107 -3.82 11.04 -6.56
CA ASP A 107 -4.99 11.13 -7.45
C ASP A 107 -6.01 12.15 -6.92
N GLU A 108 -6.26 12.17 -5.63
CA GLU A 108 -7.09 13.17 -4.95
C GLU A 108 -6.51 14.56 -5.11
N ALA A 109 -5.21 14.71 -4.88
CA ALA A 109 -4.51 15.99 -5.05
C ALA A 109 -4.58 16.47 -6.51
N SER A 110 -4.38 15.57 -7.47
CA SER A 110 -4.47 15.91 -8.90
C SER A 110 -5.88 16.39 -9.28
N ARG A 111 -6.92 15.76 -8.75
CA ARG A 111 -8.32 16.18 -8.95
C ARG A 111 -8.59 17.53 -8.29
N GLY A 112 -8.11 17.75 -7.07
CA GLY A 112 -8.23 19.02 -6.36
C GLY A 112 -7.56 20.17 -7.09
N ILE A 113 -6.34 19.95 -7.62
CA ILE A 113 -5.61 20.95 -8.42
C ILE A 113 -6.35 21.21 -9.74
N ALA A 114 -6.85 20.19 -10.42
CA ALA A 114 -7.62 20.37 -11.65
C ALA A 114 -8.90 21.19 -11.42
N HIS A 115 -9.59 20.95 -10.30
CA HIS A 115 -10.74 21.75 -9.89
C HIS A 115 -10.35 23.22 -9.65
N TYR A 116 -9.26 23.45 -8.92
CA TYR A 116 -8.76 24.80 -8.67
C TYR A 116 -8.43 25.57 -9.97
N LEU A 117 -7.82 24.91 -10.94
CA LEU A 117 -7.51 25.53 -12.23
C LEU A 117 -8.78 25.97 -12.99
N GLN A 118 -9.89 25.29 -12.80
CA GLN A 118 -11.18 25.60 -13.45
C GLN A 118 -12.01 26.60 -12.65
N ALA A 119 -12.13 26.41 -11.34
CA ALA A 119 -13.03 27.16 -10.46
C ALA A 119 -12.32 28.24 -9.62
N GLN A 120 -10.99 28.30 -9.62
CA GLN A 120 -10.16 29.18 -8.77
C GLN A 120 -10.42 28.99 -7.26
N LEU A 121 -10.92 27.80 -6.89
CA LEU A 121 -11.21 27.40 -5.51
C LEU A 121 -10.87 25.91 -5.36
N PHE A 122 -10.21 25.55 -4.26
CA PHE A 122 -10.03 24.14 -3.93
C PHE A 122 -11.32 23.52 -3.38
N PRO A 123 -11.58 22.24 -3.64
CA PRO A 123 -12.67 21.51 -2.99
C PRO A 123 -12.45 21.46 -1.46
N ASP A 124 -13.55 21.35 -0.70
CA ASP A 124 -13.51 21.31 0.77
C ASP A 124 -12.76 20.08 1.33
N ASP A 125 -12.64 19.03 0.56
CA ASP A 125 -11.95 17.78 0.90
C ASP A 125 -10.48 17.75 0.41
N TYR A 126 -10.03 18.79 -0.28
CA TYR A 126 -8.62 18.91 -0.69
C TYR A 126 -7.74 19.32 0.49
N ASP A 127 -6.70 18.55 0.72
CA ASP A 127 -5.59 18.93 1.61
C ASP A 127 -4.26 18.56 0.93
N TYR A 128 -3.31 19.50 0.93
CA TYR A 128 -1.99 19.28 0.33
C TYR A 128 -1.29 18.04 0.91
N ARG A 129 -1.50 17.74 2.18
CA ARG A 129 -0.90 16.60 2.87
C ARG A 129 -1.32 15.24 2.31
N GLN A 130 -2.45 15.16 1.59
CA GLN A 130 -2.90 13.91 0.96
C GLN A 130 -1.86 13.35 -0.03
N GLN A 131 -1.12 14.21 -0.73
CA GLN A 131 -0.11 13.84 -1.74
C GLN A 131 1.28 13.60 -1.15
N GLU A 132 1.52 13.94 0.11
CA GLU A 132 2.80 13.65 0.74
C GLU A 132 3.01 12.14 0.84
N LEU A 133 4.21 11.66 0.55
CA LEU A 133 4.50 10.23 0.66
C LEU A 133 4.34 9.71 2.10
N SER A 134 4.48 10.58 3.10
CA SER A 134 4.26 10.26 4.51
C SER A 134 2.78 10.04 4.88
N ALA A 135 1.83 10.49 4.05
CA ALA A 135 0.41 10.50 4.36
C ALA A 135 -0.16 9.18 4.93
N PRO A 136 0.10 7.99 4.35
CA PRO A 136 -0.46 6.76 4.91
C PRO A 136 0.11 6.39 6.28
N ALA A 137 1.38 6.69 6.56
CA ALA A 137 1.95 6.44 7.88
C ALA A 137 1.43 7.43 8.93
N THR A 138 1.29 8.70 8.57
CA THR A 138 0.68 9.74 9.42
C THR A 138 -0.78 9.40 9.73
N PHE A 139 -1.56 9.05 8.72
CA PHE A 139 -2.95 8.63 8.90
C PHE A 139 -3.09 7.46 9.88
N LEU A 140 -2.29 6.42 9.70
CA LEU A 140 -2.36 5.25 10.56
C LEU A 140 -1.91 5.56 12.00
N ALA A 141 -0.91 6.44 12.18
CA ALA A 141 -0.46 6.90 13.48
C ALA A 141 -1.53 7.71 14.20
N ASP A 142 -2.18 8.66 13.52
CA ASP A 142 -3.25 9.48 14.06
C ASP A 142 -4.47 8.63 14.43
N TRP A 143 -4.88 7.72 13.53
CA TRP A 143 -6.03 6.85 13.77
C TRP A 143 -5.85 5.91 14.98
N LEU A 144 -4.63 5.40 15.17
CA LEU A 144 -4.31 4.45 16.25
C LEU A 144 -3.74 5.13 17.52
N ASN A 145 -3.52 6.45 17.49
CA ASN A 145 -2.82 7.21 18.53
C ASN A 145 -1.42 6.63 18.84
N ILE A 146 -0.71 6.17 17.82
CA ILE A 146 0.67 5.69 17.92
C ILE A 146 1.61 6.89 17.95
N THR A 147 2.55 6.89 18.91
CA THR A 147 3.54 7.95 19.10
C THR A 147 4.98 7.49 18.88
N GLY A 148 5.16 6.22 18.53
CA GLY A 148 6.44 5.68 18.12
C GLY A 148 6.85 6.13 16.71
N PRO A 149 8.02 5.69 16.20
CA PRO A 149 8.48 6.04 14.87
C PRO A 149 7.45 5.70 13.79
N ALA A 150 7.06 6.67 12.96
CA ALA A 150 6.13 6.48 11.84
C ALA A 150 6.68 7.16 10.58
N TYR A 151 6.93 6.39 9.53
CA TYR A 151 7.47 6.92 8.27
C TYR A 151 7.21 5.99 7.08
N VAL A 152 7.44 6.53 5.90
CA VAL A 152 7.27 5.84 4.62
C VAL A 152 8.61 5.69 3.91
N ILE A 153 8.73 4.59 3.19
CA ILE A 153 9.81 4.33 2.24
C ILE A 153 9.21 4.34 0.83
N SER A 154 9.77 5.17 -0.05
CA SER A 154 9.39 5.22 -1.45
C SER A 154 10.61 4.93 -2.32
N THR A 155 10.68 3.71 -2.80
CA THR A 155 11.71 3.20 -3.71
C THR A 155 11.06 2.45 -4.88
N ALA A 156 9.99 3.04 -5.42
CA ALA A 156 9.16 2.47 -6.48
C ALA A 156 8.69 1.04 -6.15
N CYS A 157 8.82 0.09 -7.06
CA CYS A 157 8.32 -1.29 -6.92
C CYS A 157 8.88 -2.05 -5.72
N THR A 158 9.98 -1.59 -5.12
CA THR A 158 10.62 -2.24 -3.96
C THR A 158 10.21 -1.64 -2.62
N SER A 159 9.34 -0.64 -2.59
CA SER A 159 8.97 0.14 -1.40
C SER A 159 8.53 -0.75 -0.24
N SER A 160 7.56 -1.64 -0.47
CA SER A 160 7.01 -2.52 0.57
C SER A 160 8.05 -3.50 1.12
N ALA A 161 8.89 -4.09 0.25
CA ALA A 161 9.95 -4.97 0.70
C ALA A 161 10.99 -4.23 1.55
N ARG A 162 11.34 -3.01 1.18
CA ARG A 162 12.24 -2.16 1.96
C ARG A 162 11.62 -1.69 3.27
N ALA A 163 10.31 -1.50 3.30
CA ALA A 163 9.59 -1.22 4.55
C ALA A 163 9.71 -2.39 5.55
N LEU A 164 9.57 -3.64 5.09
CA LEU A 164 9.79 -4.82 5.94
C LEU A 164 11.24 -4.89 6.46
N MET A 165 12.23 -4.62 5.59
CA MET A 165 13.64 -4.56 6.01
C MET A 165 13.89 -3.48 7.06
N SER A 166 13.29 -2.32 6.89
CA SER A 166 13.44 -1.21 7.82
C SER A 166 12.74 -1.49 9.14
N ALA A 167 11.56 -2.11 9.10
CA ALA A 167 10.84 -2.57 10.28
C ALA A 167 11.70 -3.55 11.12
N GLN A 168 12.32 -4.54 10.48
CA GLN A 168 13.24 -5.46 11.14
C GLN A 168 14.39 -4.72 11.83
N ARG A 169 14.98 -3.71 11.17
CA ARG A 169 16.08 -2.91 11.75
C ARG A 169 15.63 -2.12 12.98
N LEU A 170 14.43 -1.53 12.98
CA LEU A 170 13.90 -0.85 14.18
C LEU A 170 13.79 -1.80 15.36
N LEU A 171 13.31 -3.02 15.13
CA LEU A 171 13.26 -4.08 16.14
C LEU A 171 14.68 -4.46 16.61
N ASP A 172 15.62 -4.69 15.69
CA ASP A 172 16.99 -5.07 16.03
C ASP A 172 17.70 -4.02 16.90
N MET A 173 17.42 -2.73 16.61
CA MET A 173 17.95 -1.59 17.37
C MET A 173 17.20 -1.30 18.67
N ASN A 174 16.17 -2.09 19.03
CA ASN A 174 15.30 -1.89 20.20
C ASN A 174 14.61 -0.51 20.26
N LEU A 175 14.37 0.12 19.12
CA LEU A 175 13.65 1.39 19.02
C LEU A 175 12.13 1.21 19.25
N CYS A 176 11.62 0.02 19.01
CA CYS A 176 10.24 -0.39 19.25
C CYS A 176 10.18 -1.89 19.56
N ASP A 177 9.01 -2.37 20.00
CA ASP A 177 8.76 -3.80 20.28
C ASP A 177 7.88 -4.43 19.18
N VAL A 178 7.04 -3.60 18.54
CA VAL A 178 6.18 -4.00 17.42
C VAL A 178 6.27 -2.97 16.31
N VAL A 179 6.21 -3.42 15.06
CA VAL A 179 6.10 -2.57 13.88
C VAL A 179 4.90 -2.97 13.05
N LEU A 180 4.04 -2.01 12.76
CA LEU A 180 3.05 -2.12 11.71
C LEU A 180 3.75 -1.81 10.38
N CYS A 181 3.89 -2.80 9.52
CA CYS A 181 4.69 -2.64 8.30
C CYS A 181 4.04 -3.32 7.10
N GLY A 182 4.36 -2.84 5.92
CA GLY A 182 3.80 -3.34 4.68
C GLY A 182 3.83 -2.30 3.58
N GLY A 183 2.77 -2.21 2.79
CA GLY A 183 2.67 -1.19 1.76
C GLY A 183 1.27 -0.99 1.24
N VAL A 184 1.05 0.15 0.64
CA VAL A 184 -0.22 0.53 0.04
C VAL A 184 0.02 1.42 -1.18
N ASP A 185 -0.59 1.07 -2.29
CA ASP A 185 -0.65 1.90 -3.49
C ASP A 185 -2.06 1.86 -4.07
N SER A 186 -2.56 3.02 -4.49
CA SER A 186 -3.82 3.16 -5.20
C SER A 186 -3.59 3.43 -6.68
N LEU A 187 -4.56 3.08 -7.52
CA LEU A 187 -4.54 3.48 -8.93
C LEU A 187 -4.56 5.01 -9.03
N CYS A 188 -3.70 5.56 -9.89
CA CYS A 188 -3.68 6.99 -10.16
C CYS A 188 -3.22 7.29 -11.60
N LYS A 189 -3.66 8.45 -12.11
CA LYS A 189 -3.30 8.89 -13.47
C LYS A 189 -1.80 9.07 -13.65
N LEU A 190 -1.07 9.47 -12.60
CA LEU A 190 0.37 9.69 -12.68
C LEU A 190 1.10 8.39 -13.07
N THR A 191 0.85 7.30 -12.37
CA THR A 191 1.53 6.03 -12.65
C THR A 191 1.09 5.43 -13.99
N LEU A 192 -0.22 5.44 -14.28
CA LEU A 192 -0.75 4.87 -15.51
C LEU A 192 -0.27 5.64 -16.76
N ASN A 193 -0.26 6.98 -16.73
CA ASN A 193 0.27 7.77 -17.84
C ASN A 193 1.79 7.66 -17.93
N GLY A 194 2.50 7.68 -16.81
CA GLY A 194 3.97 7.56 -16.79
C GLY A 194 4.43 6.25 -17.41
N PHE A 195 3.91 5.12 -16.99
CA PHE A 195 4.25 3.82 -17.56
C PHE A 195 3.74 3.64 -19.00
N SER A 196 2.60 4.25 -19.34
CA SER A 196 2.12 4.26 -20.73
C SER A 196 3.04 5.05 -21.66
N ALA A 197 3.57 6.17 -21.20
CA ALA A 197 4.55 6.97 -21.96
C ALA A 197 5.88 6.24 -22.18
N LEU A 198 6.21 5.28 -21.31
CA LEU A 198 7.36 4.38 -21.47
C LEU A 198 7.03 3.14 -22.31
N GLU A 199 5.82 3.06 -22.89
CA GLU A 199 5.32 1.89 -23.65
C GLU A 199 5.38 0.59 -22.84
N ALA A 200 5.35 0.69 -21.49
CA ALA A 200 5.50 -0.44 -20.58
C ALA A 200 4.16 -1.08 -20.16
N VAL A 201 3.01 -0.44 -20.45
CA VAL A 201 1.68 -0.93 -20.04
C VAL A 201 1.07 -1.78 -21.13
N ALA A 202 0.60 -2.98 -20.76
CA ALA A 202 -0.18 -3.84 -21.62
C ALA A 202 -1.63 -3.33 -21.73
N ASP A 203 -2.20 -3.31 -22.93
CA ASP A 203 -3.63 -2.98 -23.14
C ASP A 203 -4.55 -4.10 -22.63
N GLU A 204 -4.10 -5.34 -22.79
CA GLU A 204 -4.77 -6.55 -22.32
C GLU A 204 -4.09 -7.10 -21.07
N ARG A 205 -4.63 -8.18 -20.53
CA ARG A 205 -4.00 -8.87 -19.41
C ARG A 205 -2.60 -9.34 -19.81
N CYS A 206 -1.60 -8.88 -19.10
CA CYS A 206 -0.22 -9.30 -19.32
C CYS A 206 -0.02 -10.78 -18.96
N ASN A 207 1.05 -11.35 -19.51
CA ASN A 207 1.43 -12.75 -19.30
C ASN A 207 2.84 -12.81 -18.67
N PRO A 208 2.96 -12.58 -17.35
CA PRO A 208 4.25 -12.51 -16.68
C PRO A 208 5.07 -13.79 -16.87
N PHE A 209 6.39 -13.63 -16.93
CA PHE A 209 7.37 -14.70 -17.09
C PHE A 209 7.26 -15.53 -18.38
N SER A 210 6.31 -15.23 -19.26
CA SER A 210 6.17 -15.90 -20.53
C SER A 210 7.17 -15.38 -21.58
N ALA A 211 7.52 -16.22 -22.56
CA ALA A 211 8.33 -15.80 -23.70
C ALA A 211 7.62 -14.73 -24.57
N ASN A 212 6.30 -14.72 -24.58
CA ASN A 212 5.47 -13.76 -25.31
C ASN A 212 4.87 -12.66 -24.41
N ARG A 213 5.48 -12.40 -23.23
CA ARG A 213 5.02 -11.34 -22.34
C ARG A 213 5.11 -9.96 -23.03
N ARG A 214 4.12 -9.12 -22.77
CA ARG A 214 4.05 -7.74 -23.29
C ARG A 214 3.61 -6.81 -22.17
N GLY A 215 4.50 -5.92 -21.76
CA GLY A 215 4.20 -4.90 -20.76
C GLY A 215 3.75 -5.46 -19.41
N ILE A 216 3.20 -4.57 -18.60
CA ILE A 216 2.65 -4.84 -17.25
C ILE A 216 1.22 -4.33 -17.16
N ASN A 217 0.45 -4.84 -16.21
CA ASN A 217 -0.78 -4.20 -15.76
C ASN A 217 -0.54 -3.53 -14.41
N ILE A 218 -1.06 -2.34 -14.24
CA ILE A 218 -1.00 -1.60 -12.98
C ILE A 218 -2.19 -2.03 -12.12
N GLY A 219 -1.96 -2.15 -10.82
CA GLY A 219 -2.99 -2.49 -9.86
C GLY A 219 -2.88 -1.68 -8.58
N GLU A 220 -3.88 -1.82 -7.72
CA GLU A 220 -3.89 -1.25 -6.38
C GLU A 220 -4.01 -2.35 -5.33
N ALA A 221 -3.44 -2.11 -4.17
CA ALA A 221 -3.51 -3.02 -3.04
C ALA A 221 -3.08 -2.33 -1.75
N ALA A 222 -3.50 -2.91 -0.62
CA ALA A 222 -2.89 -2.65 0.67
C ALA A 222 -2.55 -3.97 1.37
N VAL A 223 -1.40 -4.02 2.00
CA VAL A 223 -1.01 -5.09 2.91
C VAL A 223 -0.39 -4.51 4.16
N LEU A 224 -0.86 -4.95 5.32
CA LEU A 224 -0.34 -4.53 6.61
C LEU A 224 -0.05 -5.75 7.47
N PHE A 225 1.16 -5.80 8.02
CA PHE A 225 1.60 -6.84 8.95
C PHE A 225 1.81 -6.25 10.35
N VAL A 226 1.58 -7.07 11.36
CA VAL A 226 2.10 -6.86 12.71
C VAL A 226 3.40 -7.65 12.84
N MET A 227 4.53 -6.96 12.93
CA MET A 227 5.86 -7.57 13.04
C MET A 227 6.43 -7.39 14.44
N SER A 228 7.00 -8.44 15.01
CA SER A 228 7.73 -8.38 16.29
C SER A 228 8.85 -9.42 16.36
N LYS A 229 9.67 -9.36 17.42
CA LYS A 229 10.76 -10.34 17.67
C LYS A 229 10.24 -11.69 18.15
N GLN A 230 9.04 -11.76 18.67
CA GLN A 230 8.44 -12.97 19.21
C GLN A 230 7.30 -13.45 18.31
N PRO A 231 7.19 -14.74 18.03
CA PRO A 231 6.02 -15.28 17.37
C PRO A 231 4.83 -15.20 18.32
N SER A 232 3.73 -14.60 17.88
CA SER A 232 2.50 -14.48 18.67
C SER A 232 1.47 -15.58 18.35
N ALA A 233 1.68 -16.32 17.29
CA ALA A 233 0.76 -17.35 16.82
C ALA A 233 1.51 -18.57 16.26
N THR A 234 0.79 -19.69 16.20
CA THR A 234 1.29 -20.95 15.62
C THR A 234 1.65 -20.84 14.13
N HIS A 235 1.17 -19.81 13.45
CA HIS A 235 1.35 -19.59 12.01
C HIS A 235 2.14 -18.31 11.67
N ALA A 236 2.95 -17.81 12.61
CA ALA A 236 3.81 -16.66 12.36
C ALA A 236 4.85 -16.97 11.28
N ILE A 237 4.99 -16.06 10.31
CA ILE A 237 5.98 -16.19 9.24
C ILE A 237 7.29 -15.57 9.70
N ALA A 238 8.37 -16.34 9.71
CA ALA A 238 9.69 -15.85 10.09
C ALA A 238 10.36 -15.11 8.92
N LEU A 239 10.73 -13.86 9.12
CA LEU A 239 11.60 -13.09 8.23
C LEU A 239 13.05 -13.37 8.63
N LEU A 240 13.70 -14.25 7.89
CA LEU A 240 15.05 -14.73 8.20
C LEU A 240 16.16 -13.76 7.76
N GLY A 241 15.90 -12.98 6.74
CA GLY A 241 16.84 -12.02 6.20
C GLY A 241 16.31 -11.29 4.99
N ALA A 242 17.00 -10.23 4.60
CA ALA A 242 16.68 -9.45 3.43
C ALA A 242 17.96 -8.85 2.83
N GLY A 243 17.96 -8.62 1.53
CA GLY A 243 19.06 -8.01 0.79
C GLY A 243 18.54 -7.03 -0.25
N ALA A 244 19.38 -6.12 -0.69
CA ALA A 244 19.07 -5.17 -1.74
C ALA A 244 20.24 -5.07 -2.72
N SER A 245 19.94 -5.04 -4.00
CA SER A 245 20.90 -4.83 -5.07
C SER A 245 20.34 -3.86 -6.12
N SER A 246 21.19 -3.43 -7.02
CA SER A 246 20.81 -2.70 -8.22
C SER A 246 21.66 -3.23 -9.38
N ASP A 247 21.02 -3.49 -10.49
CA ASP A 247 21.69 -3.90 -11.73
C ASP A 247 22.27 -2.72 -12.52
N ALA A 248 21.95 -1.50 -12.11
CA ALA A 248 22.42 -0.24 -12.71
C ALA A 248 22.16 -0.15 -14.22
N HIS A 249 21.08 -0.78 -14.71
CA HIS A 249 20.70 -0.81 -16.10
C HIS A 249 19.40 -0.06 -16.34
N HIS A 250 19.10 0.28 -17.61
CA HIS A 250 17.92 1.08 -17.94
C HIS A 250 16.63 0.25 -17.77
N ILE A 251 15.55 0.87 -17.26
CA ILE A 251 14.29 0.19 -16.96
C ILE A 251 13.60 -0.43 -18.18
N SER A 252 13.90 0.05 -19.37
CA SER A 252 13.33 -0.43 -20.64
C SER A 252 14.30 -1.28 -21.48
N ALA A 253 15.40 -1.72 -20.91
CA ALA A 253 16.40 -2.54 -21.62
C ALA A 253 16.21 -4.04 -21.38
#